data_79e608ef81fcfe113e85373780ae0b0a
#
_entry.id   79e608ef81fcfe113e85373780ae0b0a
#
_cell.length_a   1.000
_cell.length_b   1.000
_cell.length_c   1.000
_cell.angle_alpha   90.00
_cell.angle_beta   90.00
_cell.angle_gamma   90.00
#
_symmetry.space_group_name_H-M   'P 1'
#
loop_
_entity.id
_entity.type
_entity.pdbx_description
1 polymer ?
#
loop_
_entity_poly.entity_id
_entity_poly.type
_entity_poly.pdbx_seq_one_letter_code
_entity_poly.pdbx_strand_id
1 'polypeptide(L)'
;NPLDNASDLVFYLTNAIDGSEAKSPSDQRHEKHHQAGDKREKNPSINPGGGELAWHSDLQYMPEPQVYSVLYGIEIPASGGETEWCNMTLAYAALDEESKREIEGLRSVNWLSRKLEPACHPVVRIHPATGARALYVSPGLSRYIEGWDEAEGRALIGRLAEHATQPAFCYRHQWQPGDVTMWDNRVTMHRRHGFDLAERRIVRRTQTVGEAVIAA
;
A
#
# COMPACT_ATOMS: atom_id res chain seq x y z
N ASN A 1 -17.04 21.83 7.06
CA ASN A 1 -16.97 21.05 5.84
C ASN A 1 -15.63 20.32 5.79
N PRO A 2 -15.56 18.97 5.76
CA PRO A 2 -14.30 18.22 5.76
C PRO A 2 -13.39 18.49 4.55
N LEU A 3 -13.85 19.25 3.57
CA LEU A 3 -13.12 19.60 2.35
C LEU A 3 -12.38 20.95 2.41
N ASP A 4 -12.49 21.68 3.52
CA ASP A 4 -11.88 23.02 3.62
C ASP A 4 -10.35 23.00 3.80
N ASN A 5 -9.73 21.81 3.92
CA ASN A 5 -8.30 21.62 4.05
C ASN A 5 -7.74 20.64 3.01
N ALA A 6 -8.05 20.85 1.74
CA ALA A 6 -7.47 20.05 0.65
C ALA A 6 -5.91 20.10 0.61
N SER A 7 -5.30 21.16 1.16
CA SER A 7 -3.85 21.28 1.35
C SER A 7 -3.28 20.23 2.32
N ASP A 8 -4.08 19.74 3.26
CA ASP A 8 -3.64 18.76 4.27
C ASP A 8 -3.51 17.34 3.72
N LEU A 9 -3.97 17.07 2.50
CA LEU A 9 -3.90 15.76 1.83
C LEU A 9 -2.72 15.65 0.86
N VAL A 10 -1.91 16.71 0.72
CA VAL A 10 -0.76 16.72 -0.18
C VAL A 10 0.53 16.62 0.62
N PHE A 11 1.37 15.65 0.33
CA PHE A 11 2.69 15.52 0.92
C PHE A 11 3.72 15.01 -0.09
N TYR A 12 4.99 15.24 0.22
CA TYR A 12 6.10 14.86 -0.63
C TYR A 12 6.73 13.57 -0.12
N LEU A 13 6.98 12.64 -1.03
CA LEU A 13 7.82 11.47 -0.81
C LEU A 13 9.20 11.79 -1.39
N THR A 14 10.16 12.13 -0.55
CA THR A 14 11.50 12.49 -0.97
C THR A 14 12.54 11.79 -0.12
N ASN A 15 13.70 11.49 -0.72
CA ASN A 15 14.92 11.14 -0.02
C ASN A 15 15.80 12.37 0.24
N ALA A 16 15.45 13.54 -0.31
CA ALA A 16 16.18 14.79 -0.08
C ALA A 16 15.66 15.44 1.19
N ILE A 17 16.50 15.50 2.22
CA ILE A 17 16.29 16.28 3.43
C ILE A 17 17.09 17.57 3.24
N ASP A 18 16.50 18.56 2.57
CA ASP A 18 16.99 19.92 2.73
C ASP A 18 16.14 20.61 3.79
N GLY A 19 16.77 21.30 4.71
CA GLY A 19 16.13 21.90 5.87
C GLY A 19 15.33 23.18 5.57
N SER A 20 14.91 23.42 4.33
CA SER A 20 14.36 24.69 3.87
C SER A 20 12.84 24.70 3.63
N GLU A 21 12.16 23.57 3.63
CA GLU A 21 10.69 23.55 3.49
C GLU A 21 10.01 23.42 4.85
N ALA A 22 9.18 24.39 5.20
CA ALA A 22 8.35 24.34 6.38
C ALA A 22 7.37 23.16 6.27
N LYS A 23 7.47 22.19 7.20
CA LYS A 23 6.56 21.06 7.29
C LYS A 23 5.14 21.54 7.53
N SER A 24 4.19 21.05 6.77
CA SER A 24 2.78 21.33 7.02
C SER A 24 2.31 20.73 8.36
N PRO A 25 1.24 21.24 8.98
CA PRO A 25 0.68 20.64 10.20
C PRO A 25 0.24 19.17 10.01
N SER A 26 -0.08 18.75 8.79
CA SER A 26 -0.39 17.36 8.44
C SER A 26 0.85 16.48 8.44
N ASP A 27 1.99 16.99 7.96
CA ASP A 27 3.28 16.29 8.00
C ASP A 27 3.69 15.98 9.44
N GLN A 28 3.45 16.93 10.35
CA GLN A 28 3.74 16.75 11.77
C GLN A 28 2.83 15.71 12.43
N ARG A 29 1.59 15.57 11.99
CA ARG A 29 0.68 14.52 12.48
C ARG A 29 1.07 13.13 11.99
N HIS A 30 1.40 13.02 10.72
CA HIS A 30 1.93 11.76 10.17
C HIS A 30 3.28 11.39 10.80
N GLU A 31 4.18 12.35 11.01
CA GLU A 31 5.43 12.10 11.73
C GLU A 31 5.23 11.67 13.19
N LYS A 32 4.22 12.21 13.90
CA LYS A 32 3.90 11.76 15.26
C LYS A 32 3.45 10.30 15.28
N HIS A 33 2.73 9.82 14.29
CA HIS A 33 2.40 8.40 14.14
C HIS A 33 3.62 7.56 13.76
N HIS A 34 4.61 8.14 13.03
CA HIS A 34 5.85 7.45 12.65
C HIS A 34 6.96 7.56 13.71
N GLN A 35 6.98 8.64 14.52
CA GLN A 35 8.03 8.89 15.52
C GLN A 35 7.76 8.29 16.90
N ALA A 36 6.56 7.80 17.17
CA ALA A 36 6.20 7.22 18.47
C ALA A 36 6.85 5.84 18.73
N GLY A 37 8.05 5.61 18.25
CA GLY A 37 8.74 4.36 18.49
C GLY A 37 10.13 4.27 17.96
N ASP A 38 11.05 4.89 18.68
CA ASP A 38 12.45 4.61 18.49
C ASP A 38 12.85 3.35 19.26
N LYS A 39 13.03 2.35 18.57
CA LYS A 39 14.02 1.28 18.41
C LYS A 39 13.46 0.45 17.29
N ARG A 40 13.84 0.84 16.07
CA ARG A 40 13.37 0.28 14.81
C ARG A 40 13.54 -1.23 14.80
N GLU A 41 12.51 -1.98 15.19
CA GLU A 41 12.28 -3.21 14.46
C GLU A 41 12.13 -2.76 13.00
N LYS A 42 13.08 -3.13 12.17
CA LYS A 42 13.07 -2.81 10.74
C LYS A 42 11.80 -3.43 10.18
N ASN A 43 10.72 -2.64 10.10
CA ASN A 43 9.56 -3.05 9.35
C ASN A 43 9.96 -2.92 7.87
N PRO A 44 10.17 -4.04 7.15
CA PRO A 44 10.63 -4.01 5.77
C PRO A 44 9.66 -3.29 4.83
N SER A 45 8.45 -2.99 5.29
CA SER A 45 7.38 -2.38 4.50
C SER A 45 7.49 -0.87 4.34
N ILE A 46 8.29 -0.18 5.18
CA ILE A 46 8.41 1.29 5.13
C ILE A 46 9.87 1.65 5.21
N ASN A 47 10.51 1.73 4.07
CA ASN A 47 11.81 2.33 3.94
C ASN A 47 11.66 3.67 3.18
N PRO A 48 11.71 4.82 3.87
CA PRO A 48 11.71 6.14 3.21
C PRO A 48 13.00 6.42 2.44
N GLY A 49 14.04 5.60 2.64
CA GLY A 49 15.28 5.64 1.87
C GLY A 49 15.14 5.01 0.48
N GLY A 50 16.21 4.95 -0.29
CA GLY A 50 16.26 4.38 -1.65
C GLY A 50 16.06 2.86 -1.76
N GLY A 51 15.79 2.18 -0.65
CA GLY A 51 15.47 0.75 -0.64
C GLY A 51 14.12 0.44 -1.29
N GLU A 52 13.90 -0.83 -1.58
CA GLU A 52 12.62 -1.32 -2.08
C GLU A 52 11.51 -1.14 -1.05
N LEU A 53 10.34 -0.68 -1.50
CA LEU A 53 9.12 -0.69 -0.70
C LEU A 53 8.32 -1.94 -1.07
N ALA A 54 8.09 -2.81 -0.10
CA ALA A 54 7.39 -4.08 -0.31
C ALA A 54 5.95 -3.89 -0.84
N TRP A 55 5.41 -4.92 -1.47
CA TRP A 55 4.03 -4.96 -1.94
C TRP A 55 3.02 -4.66 -0.83
N HIS A 56 2.15 -3.67 -1.07
CA HIS A 56 1.11 -3.23 -0.13
C HIS A 56 -0.04 -2.51 -0.85
N SER A 57 -1.17 -2.41 -0.16
CA SER A 57 -2.21 -1.42 -0.46
C SER A 57 -2.14 -0.32 0.60
N ASP A 58 -2.34 0.93 0.18
CA ASP A 58 -2.20 2.08 1.08
C ASP A 58 -3.20 2.04 2.23
N LEU A 59 -2.69 2.28 3.44
CA LEU A 59 -3.47 2.33 4.69
C LEU A 59 -4.31 1.07 4.96
N GLN A 60 -3.98 -0.09 4.38
CA GLN A 60 -4.71 -1.34 4.64
C GLN A 60 -4.77 -1.71 6.14
N TYR A 61 -3.91 -1.14 6.97
CA TYR A 61 -3.91 -1.31 8.42
C TYR A 61 -4.89 -0.38 9.15
N MET A 62 -5.68 0.43 8.44
CA MET A 62 -6.71 1.30 9.01
C MET A 62 -8.09 0.66 8.85
N PRO A 63 -9.05 0.93 9.77
CA PRO A 63 -10.43 0.44 9.63
C PRO A 63 -11.11 0.89 8.34
N GLU A 64 -10.79 2.08 7.87
CA GLU A 64 -11.24 2.66 6.59
C GLU A 64 -10.01 2.97 5.72
N PRO A 65 -9.52 1.98 4.94
CA PRO A 65 -8.38 2.17 4.07
C PRO A 65 -8.66 3.20 2.98
N GLN A 66 -7.60 3.86 2.56
CA GLN A 66 -7.62 4.86 1.50
C GLN A 66 -8.16 4.29 0.18
N VAL A 67 -8.96 5.12 -0.54
CA VAL A 67 -9.55 4.73 -1.82
C VAL A 67 -8.57 4.97 -2.97
N TYR A 68 -8.20 6.21 -3.23
CA TYR A 68 -7.29 6.54 -4.33
C TYR A 68 -6.00 7.17 -3.84
N SER A 69 -4.92 6.83 -4.52
CA SER A 69 -3.63 7.53 -4.41
C SER A 69 -3.25 8.13 -5.75
N VAL A 70 -2.67 9.32 -5.70
CA VAL A 70 -2.11 10.01 -6.86
C VAL A 70 -0.66 10.36 -6.57
N LEU A 71 0.24 10.09 -7.50
CA LEU A 71 1.62 10.51 -7.46
C LEU A 71 1.95 11.41 -8.64
N TYR A 72 2.74 12.46 -8.39
CA TYR A 72 3.29 13.36 -9.38
C TYR A 72 4.82 13.37 -9.28
N GLY A 73 5.51 13.00 -10.35
CA GLY A 73 6.97 12.94 -10.42
C GLY A 73 7.57 14.32 -10.62
N ILE A 74 8.38 14.79 -9.67
CA ILE A 74 9.08 16.09 -9.73
C ILE A 74 10.53 15.89 -10.13
N GLU A 75 11.28 15.09 -9.38
CA GLU A 75 12.64 14.67 -9.69
C GLU A 75 12.70 13.15 -9.69
N ILE A 76 13.23 12.58 -10.74
CA ILE A 76 13.25 11.13 -10.93
C ILE A 76 14.70 10.69 -11.14
N PRO A 77 15.16 9.62 -10.46
CA PRO A 77 16.49 9.07 -10.66
C PRO A 77 16.65 8.53 -12.08
N ALA A 78 17.87 8.50 -12.59
CA ALA A 78 18.19 8.00 -13.93
C ALA A 78 17.87 6.50 -14.08
N SER A 79 17.92 5.75 -12.97
CA SER A 79 17.57 4.33 -12.94
C SER A 79 16.95 3.92 -11.60
N GLY A 80 16.04 2.97 -11.64
CA GLY A 80 15.34 2.51 -10.44
C GLY A 80 14.22 3.43 -9.98
N GLY A 81 13.62 3.13 -8.83
CA GLY A 81 12.53 3.91 -8.26
C GLY A 81 11.20 3.76 -8.98
N GLU A 82 11.08 2.80 -9.89
CA GLU A 82 9.83 2.47 -10.57
C GLU A 82 8.75 2.12 -9.56
N THR A 83 7.49 2.42 -9.91
CA THR A 83 6.34 1.90 -9.18
C THR A 83 5.70 0.79 -9.99
N GLU A 84 5.38 -0.30 -9.31
CA GLU A 84 4.75 -1.46 -9.92
C GLU A 84 3.43 -1.75 -9.22
N TRP A 85 2.38 -2.01 -9.99
CA TRP A 85 1.04 -2.34 -9.49
C TRP A 85 0.64 -3.73 -9.95
N CYS A 86 -0.08 -4.46 -9.07
CA CYS A 86 -0.80 -5.69 -9.42
C CYS A 86 -2.30 -5.40 -9.49
N ASN A 87 -2.98 -5.97 -10.46
CA ASN A 87 -4.43 -5.97 -10.55
C ASN A 87 -5.00 -7.13 -9.72
N MET A 88 -5.49 -6.82 -8.52
CA MET A 88 -5.98 -7.82 -7.56
C MET A 88 -7.32 -8.44 -7.97
N THR A 89 -8.07 -7.79 -8.87
CA THR A 89 -9.30 -8.35 -9.46
C THR A 89 -8.95 -9.45 -10.48
N LEU A 90 -8.00 -9.20 -11.38
CA LEU A 90 -7.53 -10.20 -12.32
C LEU A 90 -6.87 -11.38 -11.58
N ALA A 91 -6.08 -11.10 -10.57
CA ALA A 91 -5.47 -12.13 -9.74
C ALA A 91 -6.53 -13.02 -9.06
N TYR A 92 -7.59 -12.43 -8.48
CA TYR A 92 -8.69 -13.22 -7.92
C TYR A 92 -9.41 -14.04 -8.99
N ALA A 93 -9.72 -13.45 -10.14
CA ALA A 93 -10.42 -14.15 -11.23
C ALA A 93 -9.65 -15.37 -11.74
N ALA A 94 -8.31 -15.30 -11.75
CA ALA A 94 -7.42 -16.36 -12.21
C ALA A 94 -7.17 -17.48 -11.19
N LEU A 95 -7.62 -17.36 -9.94
CA LEU A 95 -7.59 -18.47 -8.98
C LEU A 95 -8.51 -19.60 -9.45
N ASP A 96 -8.10 -20.83 -9.17
CA ASP A 96 -8.98 -21.98 -9.33
C ASP A 96 -10.12 -21.99 -8.30
N GLU A 97 -11.13 -22.80 -8.52
CA GLU A 97 -12.33 -22.84 -7.67
C GLU A 97 -12.06 -23.43 -6.28
N GLU A 98 -11.00 -24.22 -6.12
CA GLU A 98 -10.58 -24.76 -4.82
C GLU A 98 -9.96 -23.64 -3.98
N SER A 99 -9.01 -22.90 -4.55
CA SER A 99 -8.40 -21.72 -3.91
C SER A 99 -9.44 -20.65 -3.55
N LYS A 100 -10.41 -20.38 -4.43
CA LYS A 100 -11.50 -19.44 -4.12
C LYS A 100 -12.34 -19.89 -2.92
N ARG A 101 -12.65 -21.19 -2.84
CA ARG A 101 -13.38 -21.75 -1.69
C ARG A 101 -12.55 -21.75 -0.42
N GLU A 102 -11.23 -22.01 -0.50
CA GLU A 102 -10.32 -21.94 0.65
C GLU A 102 -10.36 -20.56 1.32
N ILE A 103 -10.43 -19.49 0.53
CA ILE A 103 -10.33 -18.12 1.03
C ILE A 103 -11.68 -17.42 1.27
N GLU A 104 -12.78 -18.09 0.94
CA GLU A 104 -14.12 -17.53 1.12
C GLU A 104 -14.42 -17.24 2.59
N GLY A 105 -14.86 -16.03 2.87
CA GLY A 105 -15.17 -15.59 4.24
C GLY A 105 -13.97 -15.39 5.17
N LEU A 106 -12.74 -15.68 4.74
CA LEU A 106 -11.55 -15.46 5.55
C LEU A 106 -11.27 -13.96 5.76
N ARG A 107 -10.69 -13.63 6.90
CA ARG A 107 -10.26 -12.27 7.22
C ARG A 107 -8.78 -12.27 7.58
N SER A 108 -8.06 -11.26 7.08
CA SER A 108 -6.67 -11.02 7.46
C SER A 108 -6.58 -9.93 8.52
N VAL A 109 -5.67 -10.11 9.46
CA VAL A 109 -5.34 -9.11 10.47
C VAL A 109 -4.15 -8.31 9.99
N ASN A 110 -4.30 -6.99 9.94
CA ASN A 110 -3.37 -6.08 9.31
C ASN A 110 -2.87 -5.02 10.30
N TRP A 111 -1.57 -4.79 10.36
CA TRP A 111 -0.99 -3.66 11.08
C TRP A 111 0.32 -3.20 10.48
N LEU A 112 0.59 -1.92 10.65
CA LEU A 112 1.86 -1.30 10.29
C LEU A 112 2.88 -1.48 11.42
N SER A 113 2.45 -1.32 12.65
CA SER A 113 3.26 -1.40 13.87
C SER A 113 2.41 -2.00 14.99
N ARG A 114 3.03 -2.78 15.88
CA ARG A 114 2.37 -3.34 17.08
C ARG A 114 1.83 -2.29 18.06
N LYS A 115 2.15 -1.02 17.84
CA LYS A 115 1.63 0.10 18.63
C LYS A 115 0.29 0.65 18.13
N LEU A 116 -0.14 0.23 16.96
CA LEU A 116 -1.43 0.59 16.38
C LEU A 116 -2.39 -0.57 16.58
N GLU A 117 -3.66 -0.24 16.80
CA GLU A 117 -4.73 -1.24 16.80
C GLU A 117 -4.78 -1.91 15.42
N PRO A 118 -4.82 -3.24 15.37
CA PRO A 118 -4.88 -3.94 14.09
C PRO A 118 -6.24 -3.73 13.40
N ALA A 119 -6.24 -3.59 12.09
CA ALA A 119 -7.45 -3.65 11.30
C ALA A 119 -7.67 -5.06 10.75
N CYS A 120 -8.89 -5.56 10.83
CA CYS A 120 -9.28 -6.85 10.31
C CYS A 120 -10.12 -6.67 9.04
N HIS A 121 -9.63 -7.18 7.91
CA HIS A 121 -10.27 -7.04 6.60
C HIS A 121 -10.52 -8.39 5.95
N PRO A 122 -11.55 -8.51 5.08
CA PRO A 122 -11.77 -9.72 4.30
C PRO A 122 -10.56 -9.98 3.37
N VAL A 123 -10.21 -11.24 3.18
CA VAL A 123 -9.19 -11.67 2.18
C VAL A 123 -9.67 -11.40 0.77
N VAL A 124 -10.98 -11.48 0.54
CA VAL A 124 -11.64 -11.11 -0.72
C VAL A 124 -12.63 -9.98 -0.46
N ARG A 125 -12.42 -8.85 -1.11
CA ARG A 125 -13.33 -7.69 -1.02
C ARG A 125 -14.13 -7.51 -2.31
N ILE A 126 -15.28 -6.82 -2.17
CA ILE A 126 -16.08 -6.35 -3.32
C ILE A 126 -15.75 -4.88 -3.58
N HIS A 127 -15.51 -4.54 -4.84
CA HIS A 127 -15.38 -3.15 -5.26
C HIS A 127 -16.78 -2.50 -5.31
N PRO A 128 -17.04 -1.42 -4.55
CA PRO A 128 -18.41 -0.93 -4.33
C PRO A 128 -19.12 -0.43 -5.59
N ALA A 129 -18.37 0.11 -6.56
CA ALA A 129 -18.96 0.66 -7.78
C ALA A 129 -19.14 -0.37 -8.91
N THR A 130 -18.32 -1.45 -8.92
CA THR A 130 -18.33 -2.42 -10.04
C THR A 130 -18.88 -3.79 -9.64
N GLY A 131 -18.92 -4.10 -8.33
CA GLY A 131 -19.22 -5.43 -7.82
C GLY A 131 -18.11 -6.46 -8.03
N ALA A 132 -16.97 -6.06 -8.60
CA ALA A 132 -15.87 -6.97 -8.87
C ALA A 132 -15.23 -7.47 -7.56
N ARG A 133 -14.92 -8.76 -7.50
CA ARG A 133 -14.16 -9.35 -6.40
C ARG A 133 -12.66 -9.15 -6.61
N ALA A 134 -11.94 -8.83 -5.56
CA ALA A 134 -10.50 -8.63 -5.58
C ALA A 134 -9.84 -9.28 -4.37
N LEU A 135 -8.65 -9.85 -4.54
CA LEU A 135 -7.81 -10.23 -3.41
C LEU A 135 -7.45 -8.97 -2.61
N TYR A 136 -7.47 -9.08 -1.29
CA TYR A 136 -7.13 -7.95 -0.41
C TYR A 136 -6.18 -8.39 0.71
N VAL A 137 -4.99 -8.79 0.31
CA VAL A 137 -3.87 -9.18 1.18
C VAL A 137 -2.60 -8.48 0.71
N SER A 138 -1.74 -8.09 1.65
CA SER A 138 -0.45 -7.48 1.36
C SER A 138 0.62 -8.15 2.21
N PRO A 139 1.68 -8.72 1.64
CA PRO A 139 2.73 -9.41 2.43
C PRO A 139 3.41 -8.46 3.42
N GLY A 140 3.41 -7.16 3.13
CA GLY A 140 3.98 -6.14 4.03
C GLY A 140 3.09 -5.74 5.21
N LEU A 141 1.78 -5.93 5.14
CA LEU A 141 0.81 -5.44 6.13
C LEU A 141 -0.07 -6.53 6.72
N SER A 142 -0.50 -7.53 5.94
CA SER A 142 -1.26 -8.68 6.42
C SER A 142 -0.34 -9.60 7.22
N ARG A 143 -0.71 -9.92 8.44
CA ARG A 143 0.14 -10.64 9.40
C ARG A 143 -0.25 -12.09 9.54
N TYR A 144 -1.52 -12.37 9.68
CA TYR A 144 -2.09 -13.72 9.78
C TYR A 144 -3.58 -13.72 9.41
N ILE A 145 -4.16 -14.89 9.32
CA ILE A 145 -5.61 -15.08 9.13
C ILE A 145 -6.27 -15.19 10.49
N GLU A 146 -7.36 -14.46 10.68
CA GLU A 146 -8.13 -14.46 11.92
C GLU A 146 -8.60 -15.88 12.28
N GLY A 147 -8.29 -16.30 13.49
CA GLY A 147 -8.68 -17.64 13.98
C GLY A 147 -7.79 -18.80 13.52
N TRP A 148 -6.79 -18.56 12.68
CA TRP A 148 -5.84 -19.59 12.24
C TRP A 148 -4.55 -19.58 13.06
N ASP A 149 -3.78 -20.68 12.96
CA ASP A 149 -2.38 -20.67 13.37
C ASP A 149 -1.61 -19.60 12.59
N GLU A 150 -0.70 -18.89 13.28
CA GLU A 150 0.01 -17.75 12.65
C GLU A 150 0.88 -18.19 11.46
N ALA A 151 1.54 -19.36 11.54
CA ALA A 151 2.39 -19.84 10.47
C ALA A 151 1.57 -20.29 9.26
N GLU A 152 0.45 -20.96 9.48
CA GLU A 152 -0.49 -21.38 8.42
C GLU A 152 -1.12 -20.15 7.74
N GLY A 153 -1.58 -19.19 8.52
CA GLY A 153 -2.14 -17.94 8.00
C GLY A 153 -1.13 -17.13 7.18
N ARG A 154 0.12 -17.05 7.62
CA ARG A 154 1.20 -16.41 6.85
C ARG A 154 1.53 -17.16 5.57
N ALA A 155 1.52 -18.48 5.60
CA ALA A 155 1.75 -19.29 4.40
C ALA A 155 0.67 -19.04 3.34
N LEU A 156 -0.60 -18.96 3.74
CA LEU A 156 -1.70 -18.61 2.83
C LEU A 156 -1.51 -17.21 2.24
N ILE A 157 -1.26 -16.20 3.07
CA ILE A 157 -1.00 -14.83 2.61
C ILE A 157 0.16 -14.79 1.62
N GLY A 158 1.25 -15.53 1.88
CA GLY A 158 2.39 -15.66 1.00
C GLY A 158 2.02 -16.24 -0.37
N ARG A 159 1.29 -17.35 -0.40
CA ARG A 159 0.81 -17.98 -1.65
C ARG A 159 -0.08 -17.04 -2.48
N LEU A 160 -1.01 -16.36 -1.82
CA LEU A 160 -1.90 -15.40 -2.50
C LEU A 160 -1.13 -14.20 -3.05
N ALA A 161 -0.15 -13.68 -2.30
CA ALA A 161 0.70 -12.58 -2.75
C ALA A 161 1.60 -13.01 -3.92
N GLU A 162 2.22 -14.19 -3.86
CA GLU A 162 3.03 -14.74 -4.95
C GLU A 162 2.18 -14.93 -6.23
N HIS A 163 0.98 -15.47 -6.09
CA HIS A 163 0.04 -15.57 -7.21
C HIS A 163 -0.29 -14.19 -7.79
N ALA A 164 -0.65 -13.22 -6.97
CA ALA A 164 -1.08 -11.89 -7.41
C ALA A 164 0.05 -11.06 -8.02
N THR A 165 1.32 -11.36 -7.70
CA THR A 165 2.48 -10.62 -8.20
C THR A 165 3.12 -11.23 -9.45
N GLN A 166 2.44 -12.20 -10.09
CA GLN A 166 2.88 -12.74 -11.37
C GLN A 166 2.86 -11.65 -12.46
N PRO A 167 3.79 -11.67 -13.40
CA PRO A 167 3.89 -10.65 -14.47
C PRO A 167 2.59 -10.44 -15.26
N ALA A 168 1.76 -11.49 -15.38
CA ALA A 168 0.47 -11.41 -16.08
C ALA A 168 -0.52 -10.43 -15.45
N PHE A 169 -0.37 -10.10 -14.17
CA PHE A 169 -1.26 -9.19 -13.43
C PHE A 169 -0.60 -7.86 -13.10
N CYS A 170 0.67 -7.67 -13.45
CA CYS A 170 1.48 -6.55 -13.00
C CYS A 170 1.79 -5.56 -14.12
N TYR A 171 1.81 -4.29 -13.77
CA TYR A 171 2.29 -3.19 -14.61
C TYR A 171 3.36 -2.41 -13.86
N ARG A 172 4.54 -2.23 -14.48
CA ARG A 172 5.66 -1.44 -13.96
C ARG A 172 5.76 -0.13 -14.72
N HIS A 173 5.67 0.97 -14.00
CA HIS A 173 5.83 2.32 -14.53
C HIS A 173 7.26 2.81 -14.32
N GLN A 174 7.91 3.18 -15.43
CA GLN A 174 9.19 3.90 -15.43
C GLN A 174 8.90 5.39 -15.40
N TRP A 175 9.22 6.01 -14.30
CA TRP A 175 8.91 7.41 -14.06
C TRP A 175 9.70 8.35 -14.98
N GLN A 176 9.04 9.41 -15.42
CA GLN A 176 9.65 10.61 -16.00
C GLN A 176 9.20 11.84 -15.20
N PRO A 177 10.02 12.91 -15.12
CA PRO A 177 9.58 14.17 -14.53
C PRO A 177 8.31 14.68 -15.23
N GLY A 178 7.29 15.05 -14.44
CA GLY A 178 5.99 15.48 -14.95
C GLY A 178 4.94 14.37 -15.02
N ASP A 179 5.30 13.11 -14.87
CA ASP A 179 4.33 12.02 -14.86
C ASP A 179 3.35 12.13 -13.69
N VAL A 180 2.09 11.82 -13.98
CA VAL A 180 1.04 11.65 -12.97
C VAL A 180 0.51 10.23 -13.05
N THR A 181 0.52 9.53 -11.93
CA THR A 181 -0.14 8.22 -11.79
C THR A 181 -1.25 8.29 -10.76
N MET A 182 -2.34 7.58 -11.02
CA MET A 182 -3.44 7.42 -10.08
C MET A 182 -3.86 5.96 -10.05
N TRP A 183 -4.14 5.45 -8.86
CA TRP A 183 -4.64 4.07 -8.71
C TRP A 183 -5.70 3.95 -7.64
N ASP A 184 -6.47 2.88 -7.76
CA ASP A 184 -7.51 2.48 -6.82
C ASP A 184 -6.96 1.42 -5.86
N ASN A 185 -6.76 1.77 -4.60
CA ASN A 185 -6.23 0.87 -3.58
C ASN A 185 -7.20 -0.28 -3.23
N ARG A 186 -8.44 -0.18 -3.65
CA ARG A 186 -9.44 -1.23 -3.39
C ARG A 186 -9.20 -2.49 -4.23
N VAL A 187 -8.55 -2.34 -5.38
CA VAL A 187 -8.33 -3.41 -6.36
C VAL A 187 -6.89 -3.51 -6.84
N THR A 188 -5.97 -2.77 -6.21
CA THR A 188 -4.55 -2.84 -6.54
C THR A 188 -3.68 -3.02 -5.30
N MET A 189 -2.60 -3.73 -5.47
CA MET A 189 -1.44 -3.74 -4.59
C MET A 189 -0.26 -3.16 -5.35
N HIS A 190 0.62 -2.44 -4.68
CA HIS A 190 1.73 -1.80 -5.35
C HIS A 190 3.03 -1.88 -4.54
N ARG A 191 4.15 -1.69 -5.24
CA ARG A 191 5.48 -1.55 -4.65
C ARG A 191 6.30 -0.48 -5.36
N ARG A 192 7.37 -0.04 -4.71
CA ARG A 192 8.41 0.79 -5.32
C ARG A 192 9.71 0.00 -5.37
N HIS A 193 10.33 -0.03 -6.54
CA HIS A 193 11.67 -0.58 -6.70
C HIS A 193 12.73 0.32 -6.05
N GLY A 194 13.83 -0.29 -5.61
CA GLY A 194 14.98 0.45 -5.08
C GLY A 194 15.62 1.36 -6.14
N PHE A 195 16.34 2.38 -5.69
CA PHE A 195 17.13 3.28 -6.52
C PHE A 195 18.38 3.73 -5.75
N ASP A 196 19.37 4.29 -6.45
CA ASP A 196 20.60 4.78 -5.83
C ASP A 196 20.29 5.99 -4.93
N LEU A 197 20.70 5.92 -3.66
CA LEU A 197 20.54 7.00 -2.68
C LEU A 197 21.35 8.27 -3.01
N ALA A 198 22.36 8.16 -3.87
CA ALA A 198 23.09 9.32 -4.37
C ALA A 198 22.25 10.14 -5.35
N GLU A 199 21.22 9.55 -5.96
CA GLU A 199 20.30 10.23 -6.86
C GLU A 199 19.10 10.79 -6.08
N ARG A 200 18.58 11.93 -6.56
CA ARG A 200 17.39 12.55 -5.97
C ARG A 200 16.13 11.94 -6.55
N ARG A 201 15.18 11.63 -5.67
CA ARG A 201 13.82 11.25 -6.05
C ARG A 201 12.82 12.05 -5.23
N ILE A 202 12.06 12.90 -5.91
CA ILE A 202 11.01 13.72 -5.31
C ILE A 202 9.70 13.43 -6.05
N VAL A 203 8.73 12.93 -5.32
CA VAL A 203 7.39 12.63 -5.82
C VAL A 203 6.38 13.23 -4.87
N ARG A 204 5.48 14.07 -5.39
CA ARG A 204 4.35 14.59 -4.64
C ARG A 204 3.26 13.55 -4.59
N ARG A 205 2.70 13.32 -3.41
CA ARG A 205 1.58 12.39 -3.20
C ARG A 205 0.36 13.14 -2.69
N THR A 206 -0.82 12.76 -3.22
CA THR A 206 -2.11 13.08 -2.63
C THR A 206 -2.96 11.84 -2.52
N GLN A 207 -3.88 11.84 -1.57
CA GLN A 207 -4.72 10.69 -1.22
C GLN A 207 -6.14 11.17 -0.96
N THR A 208 -7.10 10.32 -1.30
CA THR A 208 -8.50 10.55 -0.92
C THR A 208 -8.79 10.02 0.49
N VAL A 209 -9.93 10.37 1.04
CA VAL A 209 -10.44 9.75 2.27
C VAL A 209 -10.62 8.24 2.11
N GLY A 210 -10.60 7.54 3.23
CA GLY A 210 -10.86 6.10 3.29
C GLY A 210 -12.35 5.76 3.22
N GLU A 211 -12.63 4.47 3.01
CA GLU A 211 -13.98 3.91 3.09
C GLU A 211 -13.94 2.51 3.72
N ALA A 212 -15.08 2.10 4.27
CA ALA A 212 -15.22 0.76 4.83
C ALA A 212 -15.05 -0.33 3.76
N VAL A 213 -14.42 -1.44 4.14
CA VAL A 213 -14.17 -2.58 3.24
C VAL A 213 -15.40 -3.47 3.18
N ILE A 214 -15.93 -3.72 1.98
CA ILE A 214 -17.07 -4.61 1.74
C ILE A 214 -16.52 -6.02 1.51
N ALA A 215 -16.98 -6.98 2.32
CA ALA A 215 -16.65 -8.39 2.16
C ALA A 215 -17.38 -9.01 0.95
N ALA A 216 -16.73 -10.01 0.31
CA ALA A 216 -17.32 -10.82 -0.76
C ALA A 216 -18.22 -11.91 -0.19
#